data_177ca7acc424cd0bd927e409881bf772
#
_entry.id   177ca7acc424cd0bd927e409881bf772
#
_cell.length_a   1.000
_cell.length_b   1.000
_cell.length_c   1.000
_cell.angle_alpha   90.00
_cell.angle_beta   90.00
_cell.angle_gamma   90.00
#
_symmetry.space_group_name_H-M   'P 1'
#
loop_
_entity.id
_entity.type
_entity.pdbx_description
1 polymer ?
#
loop_
_entity_poly.entity_id
_entity_poly.type
_entity_poly.pdbx_seq_one_letter_code
_entity_poly.pdbx_strand_id
1 'polypeptide(L)'
;MPKFMRLAFAVVFLAAAVGLAAPPARADVTVDVNQGVLQPMPIAIPDFGGAQGAEIAKVVENDLEGSGLFKPLDPSTFQESAPNVNVQPQFAAWKQINAQALLDGQTSTDSDGRLKVDFRLWDVFAQSSLIGFQYSSTPDNWRRLAHKISDAVYERLTGEKGYFDTRIVFVAESGPKTRRVRRLAIMDQDGANPSYMTDGAYQVFTPRFSTNDQDITFMALRDSGASIYLFNIQTGRQETLGHFSGMVFAPRFS
;
A
#
# COMPACT_ATOMS: atom_id res chain seq x y z
N MET A 1 50.20 14.25 53.14
CA MET A 1 49.47 13.37 52.20
C MET A 1 50.27 13.33 50.92
N PRO A 2 50.72 12.20 50.45
CA PRO A 2 51.59 12.11 49.27
C PRO A 2 50.86 12.49 47.97
N LYS A 3 51.56 13.19 47.08
CA LYS A 3 51.09 13.70 45.82
C LYS A 3 50.45 12.62 44.90
N PHE A 4 50.79 11.36 45.11
CA PHE A 4 50.23 10.21 44.36
C PHE A 4 48.75 9.94 44.63
N MET A 5 48.21 10.26 45.80
CA MET A 5 46.82 10.02 46.17
C MET A 5 45.87 11.03 45.54
N ARG A 6 46.35 12.24 45.19
CA ARG A 6 45.57 13.25 44.48
C ARG A 6 45.42 12.95 42.97
N LEU A 7 46.42 12.27 42.39
CA LEU A 7 46.38 11.89 40.97
C LEU A 7 45.41 10.71 40.71
N ALA A 8 45.36 9.76 41.67
CA ALA A 8 44.43 8.61 41.56
C ALA A 8 42.97 9.05 41.66
N PHE A 9 42.62 10.03 42.50
CA PHE A 9 41.26 10.56 42.59
C PHE A 9 40.82 11.33 41.34
N ALA A 10 41.71 12.06 40.67
CA ALA A 10 41.41 12.80 39.45
C ALA A 10 41.16 11.86 38.24
N VAL A 11 41.89 10.74 38.16
CA VAL A 11 41.70 9.76 37.08
C VAL A 11 40.40 8.98 37.25
N VAL A 12 40.00 8.64 38.49
CA VAL A 12 38.71 7.97 38.76
C VAL A 12 37.51 8.88 38.45
N PHE A 13 37.59 10.18 38.71
CA PHE A 13 36.53 11.13 38.36
C PHE A 13 36.44 11.38 36.86
N LEU A 14 37.53 11.36 36.10
CA LEU A 14 37.56 11.51 34.67
C LEU A 14 37.02 10.25 33.97
N ALA A 15 37.27 9.05 34.49
CA ALA A 15 36.75 7.80 33.98
C ALA A 15 35.23 7.65 34.22
N ALA A 16 34.68 8.21 35.31
CA ALA A 16 33.25 8.18 35.60
C ALA A 16 32.44 9.15 34.73
N ALA A 17 33.06 10.21 34.19
CA ALA A 17 32.37 11.19 33.31
C ALA A 17 32.21 10.72 31.87
N VAL A 18 32.98 9.73 31.40
CA VAL A 18 32.89 9.19 30.02
C VAL A 18 31.79 8.12 29.88
N GLY A 19 31.27 7.57 30.99
CA GLY A 19 30.29 6.47 30.98
C GLY A 19 28.81 6.88 30.88
N LEU A 20 28.47 8.18 30.79
CA LEU A 20 27.08 8.67 30.86
C LEU A 20 26.53 9.31 29.56
N ALA A 21 27.25 9.18 28.46
CA ALA A 21 26.67 9.53 27.15
C ALA A 21 25.79 8.37 26.65
N ALA A 22 24.60 8.24 27.19
CA ALA A 22 23.58 7.40 26.55
C ALA A 22 23.35 7.89 25.12
N PRO A 23 23.40 7.02 24.10
CA PRO A 23 23.04 7.44 22.75
C PRO A 23 21.62 8.02 22.77
N PRO A 24 21.33 9.08 22.00
CA PRO A 24 19.99 9.63 21.94
C PRO A 24 19.03 8.52 21.49
N ALA A 25 18.05 8.20 22.34
CA ALA A 25 16.98 7.31 21.96
C ALA A 25 16.22 7.96 20.78
N ARG A 26 16.41 7.42 19.58
CA ARG A 26 15.59 7.79 18.42
C ARG A 26 14.25 7.08 18.60
N ALA A 27 13.23 7.84 18.95
CA ALA A 27 11.87 7.39 18.84
C ALA A 27 11.52 7.38 17.34
N ASP A 28 11.28 6.21 16.78
CA ASP A 28 10.78 6.06 15.42
C ASP A 28 9.25 6.14 15.42
N VAL A 29 8.66 6.83 14.42
CA VAL A 29 7.21 6.90 14.28
C VAL A 29 6.69 5.55 13.79
N THR A 30 5.82 4.93 14.58
CA THR A 30 5.14 3.67 14.26
C THR A 30 3.69 3.71 14.71
N VAL A 31 2.82 2.98 14.02
CA VAL A 31 1.43 2.76 14.44
C VAL A 31 1.37 1.46 15.23
N ASP A 32 0.93 1.54 16.49
CA ASP A 32 0.69 0.34 17.30
C ASP A 32 -0.73 -0.19 17.05
N VAL A 33 -0.83 -1.30 16.33
CA VAL A 33 -2.09 -1.94 15.95
C VAL A 33 -2.71 -2.83 17.04
N ASN A 34 -2.02 -2.96 18.19
CA ASN A 34 -2.43 -3.89 19.26
C ASN A 34 -3.21 -3.22 20.40
N GLN A 35 -3.39 -1.91 20.40
CA GLN A 35 -4.10 -1.20 21.45
C GLN A 35 -5.57 -0.95 21.08
N GLY A 36 -6.49 -1.29 21.96
CA GLY A 36 -7.95 -1.35 21.73
C GLY A 36 -8.68 -0.03 21.49
N VAL A 37 -7.98 1.13 21.42
CA VAL A 37 -8.50 2.42 20.94
C VAL A 37 -7.42 3.05 20.09
N LEU A 38 -7.45 2.75 18.80
CA LEU A 38 -6.52 3.34 17.84
C LEU A 38 -6.97 4.77 17.52
N GLN A 39 -6.14 5.75 17.83
CA GLN A 39 -6.25 7.06 17.20
C GLN A 39 -5.48 6.99 15.88
N PRO A 40 -6.14 7.18 14.73
CA PRO A 40 -5.46 7.15 13.45
C PRO A 40 -4.33 8.17 13.39
N MET A 41 -3.16 7.76 12.89
CA MET A 41 -1.96 8.60 12.78
C MET A 41 -2.19 9.75 11.78
N PRO A 42 -2.03 11.03 12.18
CA PRO A 42 -2.11 12.14 11.25
C PRO A 42 -0.94 12.10 10.25
N ILE A 43 -1.25 12.00 8.96
CA ILE A 43 -0.29 11.98 7.86
C ILE A 43 -0.59 13.09 6.86
N ALA A 44 0.43 13.83 6.44
CA ALA A 44 0.32 14.80 5.35
C ALA A 44 0.73 14.13 4.04
N ILE A 45 -0.11 14.28 3.02
CA ILE A 45 0.12 13.74 1.67
C ILE A 45 -0.20 14.87 0.69
N PRO A 46 0.72 15.81 0.45
CA PRO A 46 0.53 16.83 -0.58
C PRO A 46 0.54 16.19 -1.97
N ASP A 47 0.00 16.92 -2.95
CA ASP A 47 0.05 16.49 -4.34
C ASP A 47 1.51 16.20 -4.75
N PHE A 48 1.73 15.08 -5.41
CA PHE A 48 3.05 14.80 -5.96
C PHE A 48 3.30 15.68 -7.17
N GLY A 49 4.52 16.17 -7.29
CA GLY A 49 4.90 16.98 -8.44
C GLY A 49 4.87 16.19 -9.75
N GLY A 50 4.60 16.88 -10.87
CA GLY A 50 4.63 16.30 -12.21
C GLY A 50 3.28 15.73 -12.70
N ALA A 51 3.29 15.12 -13.87
CA ALA A 51 2.09 14.57 -14.50
C ALA A 51 1.53 13.38 -13.70
N GLN A 52 0.21 13.31 -13.52
CA GLN A 52 -0.48 12.27 -12.71
C GLN A 52 -0.07 12.25 -11.22
N GLY A 53 0.71 13.24 -10.76
CA GLY A 53 1.18 13.25 -9.38
C GLY A 53 0.05 13.44 -8.36
N ALA A 54 -0.87 14.34 -8.63
CA ALA A 54 -2.03 14.58 -7.77
C ALA A 54 -2.96 13.36 -7.70
N GLU A 55 -3.19 12.67 -8.84
CA GLU A 55 -4.01 11.46 -8.89
C GLU A 55 -3.36 10.33 -8.09
N ILE A 56 -2.04 10.17 -8.16
CA ILE A 56 -1.29 9.18 -7.37
C ILE A 56 -1.41 9.50 -5.89
N ALA A 57 -1.15 10.75 -5.49
CA ALA A 57 -1.28 11.18 -4.09
C ALA A 57 -2.69 10.91 -3.54
N LYS A 58 -3.73 11.20 -4.36
CA LYS A 58 -5.13 10.97 -3.95
C LYS A 58 -5.47 9.50 -3.75
N VAL A 59 -4.93 8.59 -4.59
CA VAL A 59 -5.12 7.14 -4.39
C VAL A 59 -4.42 6.69 -3.11
N VAL A 60 -3.19 7.15 -2.87
CA VAL A 60 -2.45 6.81 -1.64
C VAL A 60 -3.18 7.32 -0.39
N GLU A 61 -3.71 8.55 -0.44
CA GLU A 61 -4.53 9.11 0.62
C GLU A 61 -5.73 8.20 0.95
N ASN A 62 -6.51 7.83 -0.08
CA ASN A 62 -7.69 6.99 0.08
C ASN A 62 -7.35 5.58 0.61
N ASP A 63 -6.27 4.97 0.14
CA ASP A 63 -5.79 3.67 0.60
C ASP A 63 -5.47 3.71 2.11
N LEU A 64 -4.63 4.67 2.50
CA LEU A 64 -4.19 4.79 3.89
C LEU A 64 -5.35 5.14 4.82
N GLU A 65 -6.24 6.05 4.43
CA GLU A 65 -7.47 6.37 5.17
C GLU A 65 -8.37 5.14 5.32
N GLY A 66 -8.57 4.40 4.21
CA GLY A 66 -9.39 3.17 4.17
C GLY A 66 -8.91 2.07 5.12
N SER A 67 -7.63 2.07 5.48
CA SER A 67 -7.08 1.14 6.48
C SER A 67 -7.57 1.42 7.91
N GLY A 68 -8.06 2.64 8.19
CA GLY A 68 -8.45 3.09 9.52
C GLY A 68 -7.29 3.39 10.48
N LEU A 69 -6.03 3.18 10.05
CA LEU A 69 -4.84 3.42 10.87
C LEU A 69 -4.24 4.81 10.65
N PHE A 70 -4.59 5.47 9.56
CA PHE A 70 -4.09 6.79 9.19
C PHE A 70 -5.23 7.78 9.03
N LYS A 71 -4.92 9.03 9.33
CA LYS A 71 -5.80 10.17 9.11
C LYS A 71 -5.08 11.17 8.21
N PRO A 72 -5.33 11.14 6.90
CA PRO A 72 -4.83 12.17 6.01
C PRO A 72 -5.29 13.55 6.47
N LEU A 73 -4.40 14.52 6.43
CA LEU A 73 -4.68 15.89 6.80
C LEU A 73 -5.26 16.65 5.60
N ASP A 74 -6.12 17.65 5.89
CA ASP A 74 -6.74 18.48 4.86
C ASP A 74 -5.67 19.24 4.05
N PRO A 75 -5.58 19.02 2.72
CA PRO A 75 -4.62 19.70 1.86
C PRO A 75 -4.69 21.24 1.91
N SER A 76 -5.86 21.81 2.24
CA SER A 76 -6.03 23.26 2.38
C SER A 76 -5.20 23.87 3.54
N THR A 77 -4.72 23.03 4.46
CA THR A 77 -3.86 23.44 5.58
C THR A 77 -2.37 23.44 5.23
N PHE A 78 -2.00 22.90 4.07
CA PHE A 78 -0.60 22.77 3.67
C PHE A 78 -0.04 24.11 3.21
N GLN A 79 1.12 24.48 3.73
CA GLN A 79 1.85 25.67 3.30
C GLN A 79 2.63 25.42 1.99
N GLU A 80 2.90 24.17 1.69
CA GLU A 80 3.60 23.70 0.51
C GLU A 80 2.78 22.58 -0.15
N SER A 81 2.32 22.82 -1.39
CA SER A 81 1.39 21.91 -2.07
C SER A 81 2.08 20.77 -2.83
N ALA A 82 3.35 20.93 -3.20
CA ALA A 82 4.14 19.91 -3.89
C ALA A 82 5.61 20.03 -3.48
N PRO A 83 6.01 19.51 -2.31
CA PRO A 83 7.39 19.57 -1.85
C PRO A 83 8.31 18.78 -2.80
N ASN A 84 9.55 19.25 -2.93
CA ASN A 84 10.55 18.60 -3.75
C ASN A 84 11.12 17.39 -2.98
N VAL A 85 10.88 16.19 -3.47
CA VAL A 85 11.31 14.91 -2.88
C VAL A 85 12.84 14.83 -2.62
N ASN A 86 13.64 15.64 -3.33
CA ASN A 86 15.10 15.68 -3.17
C ASN A 86 15.59 16.74 -2.17
N VAL A 87 14.68 17.50 -1.58
CA VAL A 87 14.98 18.56 -0.61
C VAL A 87 14.32 18.21 0.72
N GLN A 88 15.05 18.45 1.81
CA GLN A 88 14.49 18.24 3.14
C GLN A 88 13.32 19.21 3.37
N PRO A 89 12.13 18.72 3.81
CA PRO A 89 10.96 19.56 4.05
C PRO A 89 11.17 20.58 5.18
N GLN A 90 10.42 21.66 5.14
CA GLN A 90 10.34 22.59 6.26
C GLN A 90 9.49 22.03 7.40
N PHE A 91 10.03 21.13 8.20
CA PHE A 91 9.31 20.40 9.25
C PHE A 91 8.53 21.29 10.22
N ALA A 92 8.95 22.54 10.44
CA ALA A 92 8.24 23.47 11.32
C ALA A 92 6.80 23.73 10.84
N ALA A 93 6.58 23.86 9.53
CA ALA A 93 5.26 24.05 8.94
C ALA A 93 4.36 22.82 9.15
N TRP A 94 4.89 21.65 8.93
CA TRP A 94 4.17 20.39 9.10
C TRP A 94 3.84 20.07 10.55
N LYS A 95 4.72 20.46 11.48
CA LYS A 95 4.45 20.36 12.93
C LYS A 95 3.29 21.24 13.39
N GLN A 96 3.12 22.43 12.79
CA GLN A 96 2.03 23.35 13.14
C GLN A 96 0.65 22.77 12.87
N ILE A 97 0.52 21.92 11.86
CA ILE A 97 -0.74 21.21 11.52
C ILE A 97 -0.82 19.81 12.17
N ASN A 98 0.09 19.49 13.09
CA ASN A 98 0.16 18.21 13.80
C ASN A 98 0.38 16.99 12.89
N ALA A 99 1.03 17.13 11.73
CA ALA A 99 1.46 16.01 10.95
C ALA A 99 2.51 15.20 11.73
N GLN A 100 2.32 13.89 11.87
CA GLN A 100 3.32 12.98 12.42
C GLN A 100 4.23 12.44 11.33
N ALA A 101 3.64 12.10 10.19
CA ALA A 101 4.37 11.69 8.99
C ALA A 101 4.04 12.62 7.82
N LEU A 102 4.99 12.77 6.91
CA LEU A 102 4.84 13.47 5.64
C LEU A 102 5.28 12.53 4.52
N LEU A 103 4.42 12.32 3.55
CA LEU A 103 4.73 11.60 2.32
C LEU A 103 4.78 12.61 1.18
N ASP A 104 5.95 12.83 0.64
CA ASP A 104 6.15 13.63 -0.58
C ASP A 104 6.50 12.75 -1.78
N GLY A 105 6.32 13.29 -2.98
CA GLY A 105 6.62 12.55 -4.19
C GLY A 105 6.72 13.43 -5.42
N GLN A 106 7.31 12.86 -6.47
CA GLN A 106 7.45 13.48 -7.77
C GLN A 106 7.35 12.44 -8.87
N THR A 107 6.62 12.78 -9.92
CA THR A 107 6.52 11.96 -11.12
C THR A 107 7.38 12.53 -12.24
N SER A 108 7.89 11.65 -13.08
CA SER A 108 8.63 11.98 -14.30
C SER A 108 8.39 10.89 -15.34
N THR A 109 8.71 11.21 -16.60
CA THR A 109 8.70 10.21 -17.68
C THR A 109 10.14 9.99 -18.13
N ASP A 110 10.55 8.71 -18.21
CA ASP A 110 11.89 8.37 -18.71
C ASP A 110 11.94 8.38 -20.25
N SER A 111 13.16 8.14 -20.79
CA SER A 111 13.40 8.11 -22.24
C SER A 111 12.58 7.05 -22.99
N ASP A 112 12.16 6.01 -22.29
CA ASP A 112 11.40 4.88 -22.86
C ASP A 112 9.88 5.09 -22.71
N GLY A 113 9.48 6.29 -22.26
CA GLY A 113 8.08 6.65 -22.06
C GLY A 113 7.43 6.03 -20.81
N ARG A 114 8.22 5.47 -19.91
CA ARG A 114 7.73 4.90 -18.66
C ARG A 114 7.50 6.00 -17.62
N LEU A 115 6.41 5.87 -16.88
CA LEU A 115 6.15 6.70 -15.71
C LEU A 115 7.07 6.24 -14.56
N LYS A 116 7.81 7.18 -14.00
CA LYS A 116 8.58 7.03 -12.76
C LYS A 116 7.94 7.83 -11.65
N VAL A 117 7.93 7.29 -10.46
CA VAL A 117 7.48 7.96 -9.24
C VAL A 117 8.57 7.83 -8.20
N ASP A 118 9.17 8.95 -7.84
CA ASP A 118 10.08 9.07 -6.69
C ASP A 118 9.24 9.53 -5.50
N PHE A 119 9.38 8.87 -4.36
CA PHE A 119 8.68 9.29 -3.14
C PHE A 119 9.54 9.09 -1.91
N ARG A 120 9.22 9.87 -0.88
CA ARG A 120 9.88 9.80 0.41
C ARG A 120 8.90 10.00 1.56
N LEU A 121 9.04 9.16 2.56
CA LEU A 121 8.29 9.27 3.80
C LEU A 121 9.21 9.84 4.88
N TRP A 122 8.71 10.84 5.60
CA TRP A 122 9.44 11.53 6.64
C TRP A 122 8.74 11.38 7.99
N ASP A 123 9.53 11.22 9.05
CA ASP A 123 9.10 11.49 10.40
C ASP A 123 9.22 13.00 10.66
N VAL A 124 8.08 13.66 10.87
CA VAL A 124 8.02 15.12 11.02
C VAL A 124 8.63 15.57 12.35
N PHE A 125 8.49 14.78 13.41
CA PHE A 125 9.01 15.13 14.73
C PHE A 125 10.50 14.81 14.87
N ALA A 126 10.93 13.65 14.40
CA ALA A 126 12.34 13.27 14.34
C ALA A 126 13.12 13.99 13.24
N GLN A 127 12.44 14.65 12.29
CA GLN A 127 13.02 15.38 11.16
C GLN A 127 13.97 14.52 10.31
N SER A 128 13.59 13.27 10.11
CA SER A 128 14.39 12.28 9.40
C SER A 128 13.58 11.52 8.37
N SER A 129 14.26 11.07 7.30
CA SER A 129 13.65 10.19 6.31
C SER A 129 13.48 8.78 6.86
N LEU A 130 12.30 8.21 6.71
CA LEU A 130 11.97 6.84 7.11
C LEU A 130 12.23 5.86 5.98
N ILE A 131 11.76 6.18 4.75
CA ILE A 131 12.03 5.46 3.50
C ILE A 131 12.06 6.44 2.34
N GLY A 132 12.72 6.01 1.25
CA GLY A 132 12.67 6.68 -0.03
C GLY A 132 12.88 5.64 -1.13
N PHE A 133 11.94 5.57 -2.08
CA PHE A 133 11.98 4.64 -3.20
C PHE A 133 11.63 5.31 -4.51
N GLN A 134 12.04 4.66 -5.59
CA GLN A 134 11.62 4.97 -6.95
C GLN A 134 10.92 3.75 -7.54
N TYR A 135 9.70 3.95 -8.05
CA TYR A 135 8.97 2.93 -8.79
C TYR A 135 8.79 3.36 -10.24
N SER A 136 8.70 2.39 -11.15
CA SER A 136 8.48 2.66 -12.56
C SER A 136 7.51 1.64 -13.17
N SER A 137 6.62 2.13 -14.07
CA SER A 137 5.68 1.31 -14.81
C SER A 137 5.32 1.98 -16.15
N THR A 138 4.48 1.33 -16.95
CA THR A 138 3.83 2.01 -18.07
C THR A 138 2.86 3.07 -17.54
N PRO A 139 2.61 4.18 -18.28
CA PRO A 139 1.72 5.25 -17.83
C PRO A 139 0.32 4.76 -17.45
N ASP A 140 -0.23 3.77 -18.14
CA ASP A 140 -1.56 3.22 -17.88
C ASP A 140 -1.65 2.51 -16.52
N ASN A 141 -0.51 2.07 -15.97
CA ASN A 141 -0.44 1.38 -14.67
C ASN A 141 -0.14 2.33 -13.48
N TRP A 142 -0.34 3.63 -13.66
CA TRP A 142 -0.05 4.63 -12.61
C TRP A 142 -0.75 4.33 -11.28
N ARG A 143 -1.99 3.84 -11.35
CA ARG A 143 -2.78 3.52 -10.16
C ARG A 143 -2.14 2.39 -9.34
N ARG A 144 -1.60 1.38 -10.01
CA ARG A 144 -0.86 0.31 -9.36
C ARG A 144 0.42 0.82 -8.67
N LEU A 145 1.07 1.85 -9.23
CA LEU A 145 2.20 2.50 -8.56
C LEU A 145 1.75 3.16 -7.25
N ALA A 146 0.58 3.82 -7.25
CA ALA A 146 0.01 4.41 -6.04
C ALA A 146 -0.23 3.36 -4.95
N HIS A 147 -0.88 2.24 -5.27
CA HIS A 147 -1.12 1.15 -4.32
C HIS A 147 0.19 0.57 -3.75
N LYS A 148 1.26 0.44 -4.57
CA LYS A 148 2.58 0.02 -4.08
C LYS A 148 3.24 1.03 -3.16
N ILE A 149 3.02 2.32 -3.38
CA ILE A 149 3.47 3.37 -2.46
C ILE A 149 2.72 3.22 -1.13
N SER A 150 1.40 3.03 -1.19
CA SER A 150 0.57 2.78 0.00
C SER A 150 1.06 1.57 0.79
N ASP A 151 1.38 0.46 0.11
CA ASP A 151 1.95 -0.75 0.73
C ASP A 151 3.27 -0.45 1.45
N ALA A 152 4.19 0.27 0.79
CA ALA A 152 5.48 0.59 1.37
C ALA A 152 5.36 1.52 2.60
N VAL A 153 4.47 2.51 2.54
CA VAL A 153 4.18 3.41 3.65
C VAL A 153 3.53 2.66 4.81
N TYR A 154 2.54 1.84 4.53
CA TYR A 154 1.84 1.02 5.50
C TYR A 154 2.80 0.09 6.23
N GLU A 155 3.59 -0.69 5.49
CA GLU A 155 4.57 -1.63 6.06
C GLU A 155 5.61 -0.90 6.92
N ARG A 156 6.10 0.26 6.46
CA ARG A 156 7.09 1.03 7.22
C ARG A 156 6.56 1.55 8.55
N LEU A 157 5.29 1.96 8.60
CA LEU A 157 4.70 2.59 9.78
C LEU A 157 4.03 1.60 10.73
N THR A 158 3.57 0.44 10.23
CA THR A 158 2.87 -0.57 11.04
C THR A 158 3.70 -1.81 11.34
N GLY A 159 4.73 -2.09 10.52
CA GLY A 159 5.47 -3.36 10.55
C GLY A 159 4.74 -4.53 9.88
N GLU A 160 3.51 -4.32 9.40
CA GLU A 160 2.70 -5.33 8.75
C GLU A 160 2.74 -5.15 7.23
N LYS A 161 2.73 -6.25 6.48
CA LYS A 161 2.74 -6.20 5.02
C LYS A 161 1.51 -5.45 4.48
N GLY A 162 1.72 -4.51 3.55
CA GLY A 162 0.64 -3.83 2.84
C GLY A 162 -0.20 -4.77 1.97
N TYR A 163 -1.42 -4.37 1.66
CA TYR A 163 -2.40 -5.16 0.89
C TYR A 163 -3.12 -4.35 -0.20
N PHE A 164 -2.69 -3.11 -0.45
CA PHE A 164 -3.36 -2.22 -1.39
C PHE A 164 -3.11 -2.59 -2.86
N ASP A 165 -1.91 -3.11 -3.22
CA ASP A 165 -1.64 -3.66 -4.56
C ASP A 165 -2.22 -5.08 -4.71
N THR A 166 -3.51 -5.24 -4.36
CA THR A 166 -4.26 -6.48 -4.51
C THR A 166 -5.48 -6.29 -5.39
N ARG A 167 -6.06 -7.38 -5.85
CA ARG A 167 -7.24 -7.38 -6.73
C ARG A 167 -8.35 -8.25 -6.16
N ILE A 168 -9.58 -7.88 -6.48
CA ILE A 168 -10.78 -8.60 -6.11
C ILE A 168 -11.32 -9.31 -7.35
N VAL A 169 -11.47 -10.63 -7.28
CA VAL A 169 -12.23 -11.40 -8.26
C VAL A 169 -13.65 -11.60 -7.77
N PHE A 170 -14.63 -11.34 -8.60
CA PHE A 170 -16.04 -11.40 -8.22
C PHE A 170 -16.94 -11.85 -9.37
N VAL A 171 -18.19 -12.15 -9.04
CA VAL A 171 -19.23 -12.44 -10.02
C VAL A 171 -20.07 -11.18 -10.21
N ALA A 172 -19.99 -10.59 -11.38
CA ALA A 172 -20.85 -9.48 -11.77
C ALA A 172 -22.18 -10.00 -12.32
N GLU A 173 -23.29 -9.59 -11.69
CA GLU A 173 -24.64 -9.95 -12.14
C GLU A 173 -25.30 -8.79 -12.87
N SER A 174 -26.00 -9.11 -13.97
CA SER A 174 -26.79 -8.13 -14.74
C SER A 174 -28.07 -8.76 -15.28
N GLY A 175 -28.98 -7.94 -15.82
CA GLY A 175 -30.24 -8.40 -16.40
C GLY A 175 -31.37 -8.61 -15.36
N PRO A 176 -32.60 -8.92 -15.86
CA PRO A 176 -33.79 -9.09 -15.01
C PRO A 176 -33.66 -10.36 -14.16
N LYS A 177 -34.41 -10.42 -13.05
CA LYS A 177 -34.37 -11.56 -12.08
C LYS A 177 -34.62 -12.91 -12.76
N THR A 178 -35.44 -12.94 -13.79
CA THR A 178 -35.79 -14.18 -14.52
C THR A 178 -34.75 -14.63 -15.54
N ARG A 179 -33.76 -13.75 -15.88
CA ARG A 179 -32.69 -14.05 -16.85
C ARG A 179 -31.42 -13.31 -16.47
N ARG A 180 -30.84 -13.69 -15.31
CA ARG A 180 -29.57 -13.15 -14.83
C ARG A 180 -28.40 -13.62 -15.70
N VAL A 181 -27.56 -12.69 -16.10
CA VAL A 181 -26.25 -12.96 -16.70
C VAL A 181 -25.20 -12.79 -15.63
N ARG A 182 -24.36 -13.80 -15.44
CA ARG A 182 -23.26 -13.81 -14.46
C ARG A 182 -21.94 -13.89 -15.20
N ARG A 183 -21.06 -12.92 -14.94
CA ARG A 183 -19.74 -12.85 -15.54
C ARG A 183 -18.67 -12.89 -14.47
N LEU A 184 -17.58 -13.58 -14.75
CA LEU A 184 -16.36 -13.44 -13.98
C LEU A 184 -15.79 -12.05 -14.25
N ALA A 185 -15.46 -11.33 -13.19
CA ALA A 185 -14.90 -9.99 -13.27
C ALA A 185 -13.78 -9.82 -12.25
N ILE A 186 -12.90 -8.87 -12.51
CA ILE A 186 -11.79 -8.48 -11.64
C ILE A 186 -11.78 -6.95 -11.51
N MET A 187 -11.33 -6.44 -10.38
CA MET A 187 -11.12 -5.02 -10.12
C MET A 187 -9.98 -4.84 -9.12
N ASP A 188 -9.44 -3.64 -9.01
CA ASP A 188 -8.52 -3.27 -7.93
C ASP A 188 -9.24 -3.33 -6.58
N GLN A 189 -8.50 -3.41 -5.48
CA GLN A 189 -9.10 -3.58 -4.16
C GLN A 189 -10.00 -2.41 -3.73
N ASP A 190 -9.79 -1.23 -4.30
CA ASP A 190 -10.56 -0.01 -4.07
C ASP A 190 -11.78 0.14 -5.01
N GLY A 191 -12.06 -0.89 -5.83
CA GLY A 191 -13.17 -0.93 -6.77
C GLY A 191 -12.90 -0.31 -8.13
N ALA A 192 -11.70 0.22 -8.36
CA ALA A 192 -11.31 0.78 -9.65
C ALA A 192 -11.00 -0.30 -10.69
N ASN A 193 -10.93 0.11 -11.96
CA ASN A 193 -10.55 -0.73 -13.11
C ASN A 193 -11.34 -2.04 -13.25
N PRO A 194 -12.69 -2.06 -13.05
CA PRO A 194 -13.47 -3.28 -13.22
C PRO A 194 -13.37 -3.79 -14.66
N SER A 195 -13.07 -5.06 -14.82
CA SER A 195 -12.94 -5.71 -16.13
C SER A 195 -13.62 -7.08 -16.13
N TYR A 196 -14.36 -7.39 -17.21
CA TYR A 196 -14.97 -8.70 -17.38
C TYR A 196 -13.97 -9.68 -17.99
N MET A 197 -13.90 -10.87 -17.41
CA MET A 197 -13.04 -11.96 -17.86
C MET A 197 -13.82 -13.03 -18.65
N THR A 198 -15.15 -13.03 -18.56
CA THR A 198 -16.05 -13.89 -19.34
C THR A 198 -17.17 -13.07 -19.97
N ASP A 199 -17.72 -13.55 -21.08
CA ASP A 199 -18.75 -12.88 -21.87
C ASP A 199 -20.19 -13.04 -21.31
N GLY A 200 -20.38 -13.99 -20.37
CA GLY A 200 -21.70 -14.32 -19.81
C GLY A 200 -22.48 -15.37 -20.60
N ALA A 201 -21.84 -16.07 -21.55
CA ALA A 201 -22.45 -17.19 -22.27
C ALA A 201 -22.83 -18.38 -21.37
N TYR A 202 -22.28 -18.43 -20.17
CA TYR A 202 -22.56 -19.43 -19.13
C TYR A 202 -22.57 -18.79 -17.74
N GLN A 203 -23.21 -19.45 -16.80
CA GLN A 203 -23.29 -18.92 -15.43
C GLN A 203 -22.01 -19.23 -14.67
N VAL A 204 -21.44 -18.21 -14.02
CA VAL A 204 -20.20 -18.30 -13.23
C VAL A 204 -20.50 -18.19 -11.74
N PHE A 205 -19.80 -18.97 -10.91
CA PHE A 205 -19.98 -19.01 -9.46
C PHE A 205 -18.66 -19.16 -8.73
N THR A 206 -18.62 -18.65 -7.52
CA THR A 206 -17.58 -18.91 -6.49
C THR A 206 -16.13 -18.81 -6.99
N PRO A 207 -15.72 -17.68 -7.60
CA PRO A 207 -14.34 -17.52 -8.01
C PRO A 207 -13.40 -17.44 -6.79
N ARG A 208 -12.16 -17.94 -6.97
CA ARG A 208 -11.09 -17.86 -5.97
C ARG A 208 -9.76 -17.65 -6.66
N PHE A 209 -8.95 -16.74 -6.12
CA PHE A 209 -7.55 -16.64 -6.49
C PHE A 209 -6.74 -17.83 -5.99
N SER A 210 -5.73 -18.19 -6.73
CA SER A 210 -4.62 -19.02 -6.27
C SER A 210 -3.68 -18.22 -5.37
N THR A 211 -2.78 -18.91 -4.71
CA THR A 211 -1.75 -18.28 -3.86
C THR A 211 -0.71 -17.47 -4.64
N ASN A 212 -0.63 -17.64 -5.96
CA ASN A 212 0.26 -16.87 -6.84
C ASN A 212 -0.39 -15.62 -7.43
N ASP A 213 -1.66 -15.34 -7.12
CA ASP A 213 -2.46 -14.20 -7.60
C ASP A 213 -2.55 -14.07 -9.14
N GLN A 214 -2.24 -15.15 -9.88
CA GLN A 214 -2.28 -15.18 -11.35
C GLN A 214 -3.38 -16.06 -11.90
N ASP A 215 -3.75 -17.09 -11.15
CA ASP A 215 -4.76 -18.06 -11.55
C ASP A 215 -6.01 -17.90 -10.71
N ILE A 216 -7.16 -18.04 -11.36
CA ILE A 216 -8.47 -18.01 -10.73
C ILE A 216 -9.17 -19.32 -11.02
N THR A 217 -9.60 -20.02 -9.97
CA THR A 217 -10.53 -21.14 -10.13
C THR A 217 -11.97 -20.66 -9.92
N PHE A 218 -12.89 -21.20 -10.71
CA PHE A 218 -14.33 -20.91 -10.58
C PHE A 218 -15.17 -22.07 -11.09
N MET A 219 -16.40 -22.13 -10.63
CA MET A 219 -17.40 -23.05 -11.16
C MET A 219 -18.18 -22.36 -12.28
N ALA A 220 -18.43 -23.08 -13.37
CA ALA A 220 -19.35 -22.65 -14.42
C ALA A 220 -20.45 -23.68 -14.60
N LEU A 221 -21.67 -23.20 -14.82
CA LEU A 221 -22.83 -24.00 -15.17
C LEU A 221 -23.17 -23.73 -16.64
N ARG A 222 -23.12 -24.78 -17.43
CA ARG A 222 -23.51 -24.84 -18.86
C ARG A 222 -24.66 -25.83 -19.03
N ASP A 223 -25.21 -25.90 -20.23
CA ASP A 223 -26.25 -26.89 -20.56
C ASP A 223 -25.76 -28.33 -20.35
N SER A 224 -24.46 -28.57 -20.50
CA SER A 224 -23.78 -29.87 -20.27
C SER A 224 -23.53 -30.21 -18.80
N GLY A 225 -23.89 -29.31 -17.86
CA GLY A 225 -23.68 -29.48 -16.43
C GLY A 225 -22.63 -28.56 -15.82
N ALA A 226 -22.29 -28.86 -14.57
CA ALA A 226 -21.31 -28.07 -13.81
C ALA A 226 -19.88 -28.53 -14.11
N SER A 227 -18.98 -27.57 -14.25
CA SER A 227 -17.55 -27.80 -14.49
C SER A 227 -16.71 -26.83 -13.70
N ILE A 228 -15.50 -27.24 -13.30
CA ILE A 228 -14.51 -26.36 -12.67
C ILE A 228 -13.51 -25.90 -13.71
N TYR A 229 -13.24 -24.63 -13.72
CA TYR A 229 -12.29 -23.98 -14.62
C TYR A 229 -11.13 -23.34 -13.85
N LEU A 230 -9.99 -23.34 -14.50
CA LEU A 230 -8.84 -22.51 -14.17
C LEU A 230 -8.72 -21.41 -15.22
N PHE A 231 -8.55 -20.16 -14.80
CA PHE A 231 -8.35 -19.02 -15.68
C PHE A 231 -7.06 -18.30 -15.28
N ASN A 232 -6.15 -18.17 -16.23
CA ASN A 232 -4.93 -17.39 -16.01
C ASN A 232 -5.13 -15.96 -16.48
N ILE A 233 -4.98 -14.99 -15.56
CA ILE A 233 -5.27 -13.57 -15.82
C ILE A 233 -4.27 -12.87 -16.71
N GLN A 234 -3.03 -13.37 -16.82
CA GLN A 234 -2.00 -12.77 -17.68
C GLN A 234 -2.20 -13.17 -19.14
N THR A 235 -2.52 -14.44 -19.37
CA THR A 235 -2.62 -14.99 -20.72
C THR A 235 -4.05 -15.02 -21.25
N GLY A 236 -5.06 -14.86 -20.38
CA GLY A 236 -6.47 -15.05 -20.71
C GLY A 236 -6.84 -16.52 -20.98
N ARG A 237 -5.92 -17.46 -20.74
CA ARG A 237 -6.16 -18.89 -21.01
C ARG A 237 -7.11 -19.47 -19.98
N GLN A 238 -8.13 -20.17 -20.47
CA GLN A 238 -9.09 -20.91 -19.64
C GLN A 238 -8.93 -22.41 -19.89
N GLU A 239 -8.85 -23.17 -18.81
CA GLU A 239 -8.75 -24.64 -18.83
C GLU A 239 -9.86 -25.27 -18.01
N THR A 240 -10.38 -26.39 -18.45
CA THR A 240 -11.32 -27.20 -17.66
C THR A 240 -10.51 -28.15 -16.77
N LEU A 241 -10.66 -28.02 -15.43
CA LEU A 241 -10.01 -28.91 -14.48
C LEU A 241 -10.76 -30.24 -14.31
N GLY A 242 -12.06 -30.26 -14.57
CA GLY A 242 -12.84 -31.49 -14.50
C GLY A 242 -14.33 -31.28 -14.72
N HIS A 243 -14.99 -32.36 -15.16
CA HIS A 243 -16.43 -32.51 -15.19
C HIS A 243 -16.84 -33.45 -14.07
N PHE A 244 -17.78 -33.05 -13.27
CA PHE A 244 -18.22 -33.79 -12.09
C PHE A 244 -19.69 -34.19 -12.25
N SER A 245 -19.99 -35.46 -12.05
CA SER A 245 -21.37 -36.01 -12.17
C SER A 245 -22.29 -35.65 -11.01
N GLY A 246 -21.76 -34.98 -9.99
CA GLY A 246 -22.48 -34.54 -8.78
C GLY A 246 -22.52 -33.05 -8.63
N MET A 247 -23.06 -32.59 -7.49
CA MET A 247 -23.11 -31.20 -7.12
C MET A 247 -21.71 -30.73 -6.73
N VAL A 248 -21.16 -29.75 -7.45
CA VAL A 248 -19.83 -29.20 -7.22
C VAL A 248 -19.96 -27.77 -6.73
N PHE A 249 -19.29 -27.44 -5.62
CA PHE A 249 -19.31 -26.10 -5.04
C PHE A 249 -17.90 -25.60 -4.70
N ALA A 250 -17.72 -24.30 -4.82
CA ALA A 250 -16.62 -23.52 -4.25
C ALA A 250 -15.25 -24.20 -4.36
N PRO A 251 -14.69 -24.31 -5.57
CA PRO A 251 -13.34 -24.84 -5.74
C PRO A 251 -12.35 -24.02 -4.90
N ARG A 252 -11.33 -24.67 -4.35
CA ARG A 252 -10.26 -24.04 -3.58
C ARG A 252 -8.92 -24.61 -4.02
N PHE A 253 -7.90 -23.76 -3.95
CA PHE A 253 -6.52 -24.21 -4.04
C PHE A 253 -6.08 -24.81 -2.69
N SER A 254 -5.27 -25.83 -2.72
CA SER A 254 -4.63 -26.47 -1.55
C SER A 254 -3.23 -25.92 -1.38
#